data_8150335c372dd08835a3f157badff50d
#
_entry.id   8150335c372dd08835a3f157badff50d
#
_cell.length_a   1.000
_cell.length_b   1.000
_cell.length_c   1.000
_cell.angle_alpha   90.00
_cell.angle_beta   90.00
_cell.angle_gamma   90.00
#
_symmetry.space_group_name_H-M   'P 1'
#
loop_
_entity.id
_entity.type
_entity.pdbx_description
1 polymer ?
#
loop_
_entity_poly.entity_id
_entity_poly.type
_entity_poly.pdbx_seq_one_letter_code
_entity_poly.pdbx_strand_id
1 'polypeptide(L)'
;MRAFKPVVVAAFLLVPSVAFAGEMKITVLYHQPKSAEEFDKYYFSKHMPMVYAVKELKKVEISRPMPGPTGAPSPYHIVTELWFDSPDVMKTVTATPEWKAIVDDVPKFAAADGATVIVSEVEPKR
;
A
#
# COMPACT_ATOMS: atom_id res chain seq x y z
N MET A 1 -50.51 -22.76 37.49
CA MET A 1 -49.12 -23.20 37.24
C MET A 1 -48.53 -22.43 36.12
N ARG A 2 -47.66 -21.52 36.42
CA ARG A 2 -46.96 -20.75 35.41
C ARG A 2 -45.67 -21.43 35.05
N ALA A 3 -45.53 -21.88 33.81
CA ALA A 3 -44.24 -22.35 33.29
C ALA A 3 -43.35 -21.13 33.07
N PHE A 4 -42.32 -21.01 33.85
CA PHE A 4 -41.25 -20.08 33.56
C PHE A 4 -40.49 -20.58 32.32
N LYS A 5 -40.65 -19.87 31.21
CA LYS A 5 -39.73 -20.04 30.10
C LYS A 5 -38.41 -19.41 30.53
N PRO A 6 -37.29 -20.14 30.58
CA PRO A 6 -36.03 -19.50 30.75
C PRO A 6 -35.84 -18.57 29.56
N VAL A 7 -35.75 -17.28 29.81
CA VAL A 7 -35.21 -16.35 28.83
C VAL A 7 -33.76 -16.71 28.71
N VAL A 8 -33.43 -17.52 27.71
CA VAL A 8 -32.04 -17.65 27.28
C VAL A 8 -31.73 -16.32 26.64
N VAL A 9 -31.24 -15.41 27.46
CA VAL A 9 -30.45 -14.31 26.91
C VAL A 9 -29.21 -15.01 26.35
N ALA A 10 -29.27 -15.34 25.08
CA ALA A 10 -28.07 -15.61 24.33
C ALA A 10 -27.26 -14.32 24.44
N ALA A 11 -26.40 -14.26 25.44
CA ALA A 11 -25.32 -13.31 25.42
C ALA A 11 -24.55 -13.66 24.15
N PHE A 12 -24.87 -12.95 23.06
CA PHE A 12 -23.92 -12.80 22.00
C PHE A 12 -22.73 -12.12 22.67
N LEU A 13 -21.78 -12.91 23.11
CA LEU A 13 -20.43 -12.50 23.15
C LEU A 13 -20.12 -12.13 21.69
N LEU A 14 -20.43 -10.91 21.36
CA LEU A 14 -19.71 -10.21 20.34
C LEU A 14 -18.26 -10.25 20.82
N VAL A 15 -17.57 -11.35 20.50
CA VAL A 15 -16.15 -11.27 20.33
C VAL A 15 -16.02 -10.20 19.25
N PRO A 16 -15.54 -8.99 19.60
CA PRO A 16 -15.23 -8.07 18.54
C PRO A 16 -14.29 -8.86 17.66
N SER A 17 -14.74 -9.21 16.45
CA SER A 17 -13.80 -9.53 15.42
C SER A 17 -12.88 -8.33 15.47
N VAL A 18 -11.64 -8.54 15.93
CA VAL A 18 -10.63 -7.50 15.88
C VAL A 18 -10.40 -7.30 14.38
N ALA A 19 -11.36 -6.63 13.75
CA ALA A 19 -11.15 -6.05 12.46
C ALA A 19 -9.95 -5.14 12.69
N PHE A 20 -8.81 -5.52 12.14
CA PHE A 20 -7.63 -4.69 12.17
C PHE A 20 -8.01 -3.35 11.53
N ALA A 21 -8.22 -2.33 12.38
CA ALA A 21 -8.63 -0.99 11.97
C ALA A 21 -7.41 -0.10 11.72
N GLY A 22 -6.20 -0.68 11.72
CA GLY A 22 -4.95 0.04 11.58
C GLY A 22 -4.62 0.42 10.14
N GLU A 23 -3.60 1.21 10.02
CA GLU A 23 -3.11 1.67 8.72
C GLU A 23 -2.60 0.50 7.88
N MET A 24 -2.83 0.62 6.59
CA MET A 24 -2.25 -0.27 5.58
C MET A 24 -1.22 0.49 4.75
N LYS A 25 -0.25 -0.22 4.25
CA LYS A 25 0.81 0.35 3.43
C LYS A 25 1.08 -0.52 2.21
N ILE A 26 1.21 0.11 1.05
CA ILE A 26 1.74 -0.49 -0.15
C ILE A 26 3.15 0.06 -0.35
N THR A 27 4.12 -0.83 -0.44
CA THR A 27 5.52 -0.49 -0.73
C THR A 27 5.86 -1.00 -2.12
N VAL A 28 6.32 -0.12 -2.98
CA VAL A 28 6.79 -0.47 -4.32
C VAL A 28 8.30 -0.28 -4.37
N LEU A 29 9.01 -1.38 -4.55
CA LEU A 29 10.46 -1.41 -4.69
C LEU A 29 10.78 -1.46 -6.18
N TYR A 30 11.20 -0.33 -6.75
CA TYR A 30 11.63 -0.29 -8.14
C TYR A 30 13.09 -0.70 -8.24
N HIS A 31 13.35 -1.75 -9.03
CA HIS A 31 14.70 -2.24 -9.28
C HIS A 31 15.51 -1.23 -10.11
N GLN A 32 16.82 -1.38 -10.12
CA GLN A 32 17.68 -0.50 -10.91
C GLN A 32 17.27 -0.58 -12.39
N PRO A 33 16.87 0.55 -13.00
CA PRO A 33 16.49 0.60 -14.41
C PRO A 33 17.71 0.62 -15.32
N LYS A 34 17.50 0.37 -16.61
CA LYS A 34 18.55 0.53 -17.63
C LYS A 34 19.02 1.97 -17.73
N SER A 35 18.09 2.92 -17.63
CA SER A 35 18.38 4.35 -17.60
C SER A 35 17.66 5.00 -16.44
N ALA A 36 18.42 5.41 -15.43
CA ALA A 36 17.90 6.13 -14.28
C ALA A 36 17.29 7.48 -14.68
N GLU A 37 17.89 8.16 -15.64
CA GLU A 37 17.43 9.45 -16.13
C GLU A 37 16.05 9.33 -16.81
N GLU A 38 15.88 8.37 -17.71
CA GLU A 38 14.59 8.14 -18.38
C GLU A 38 13.51 7.67 -17.41
N PHE A 39 13.89 6.80 -16.48
CA PHE A 39 12.97 6.36 -15.42
C PHE A 39 12.46 7.56 -14.62
N ASP A 40 13.37 8.37 -14.09
CA ASP A 40 13.03 9.52 -13.24
C ASP A 40 12.18 10.54 -13.98
N LYS A 41 12.52 10.82 -15.24
CA LYS A 41 11.78 11.77 -16.06
C LYS A 41 10.31 11.37 -16.21
N TYR A 42 10.03 10.13 -16.52
CA TYR A 42 8.65 9.64 -16.67
C TYR A 42 7.97 9.51 -15.31
N TYR A 43 8.64 8.89 -14.35
CA TYR A 43 8.10 8.62 -13.02
C TYR A 43 7.62 9.89 -12.32
N PHE A 44 8.44 10.92 -12.28
CA PHE A 44 8.10 12.17 -11.59
C PHE A 44 7.15 13.06 -12.41
N SER A 45 7.24 13.08 -13.74
CA SER A 45 6.43 13.98 -14.56
C SER A 45 5.08 13.40 -14.98
N LYS A 46 4.94 12.09 -15.08
CA LYS A 46 3.73 11.42 -15.57
C LYS A 46 3.07 10.51 -14.55
N HIS A 47 3.84 9.64 -13.90
CA HIS A 47 3.30 8.61 -13.02
C HIS A 47 2.86 9.17 -11.67
N MET A 48 3.74 9.85 -10.97
CA MET A 48 3.45 10.35 -9.63
C MET A 48 2.31 11.36 -9.56
N PRO A 49 2.09 12.24 -10.55
CA PRO A 49 0.88 13.06 -10.56
C PRO A 49 -0.42 12.27 -10.50
N MET A 50 -0.47 11.09 -11.14
CA MET A 50 -1.62 10.19 -11.05
C MET A 50 -1.81 9.66 -9.63
N VAL A 51 -0.71 9.31 -8.97
CA VAL A 51 -0.72 8.83 -7.59
C VAL A 51 -1.17 9.93 -6.62
N TYR A 52 -0.61 11.12 -6.75
CA TYR A 52 -0.97 12.26 -5.89
C TYR A 52 -2.42 12.73 -6.06
N ALA A 53 -3.07 12.38 -7.19
CA ALA A 53 -4.48 12.67 -7.41
C ALA A 53 -5.42 11.77 -6.59
N VAL A 54 -4.92 10.69 -6.02
CA VAL A 54 -5.70 9.77 -5.17
C VAL A 54 -5.85 10.38 -3.78
N LYS A 55 -7.00 10.97 -3.50
CA LYS A 55 -7.26 11.75 -2.28
C LYS A 55 -7.29 10.91 -1.00
N GLU A 56 -7.60 9.63 -1.12
CA GLU A 56 -7.72 8.69 0.00
C GLU A 56 -6.36 8.20 0.53
N LEU A 57 -5.27 8.51 -0.17
CA LEU A 57 -3.93 8.23 0.33
C LEU A 57 -3.62 9.16 1.50
N LYS A 58 -3.36 8.55 2.66
CA LYS A 58 -3.00 9.28 3.88
C LYS A 58 -1.61 9.92 3.78
N LYS A 59 -0.68 9.18 3.17
CA LYS A 59 0.72 9.59 3.03
C LYS A 59 1.32 8.93 1.80
N VAL A 60 2.14 9.67 1.10
CA VAL A 60 3.00 9.19 0.01
C VAL A 60 4.42 9.57 0.34
N GLU A 61 5.32 8.60 0.28
CA GLU A 61 6.74 8.85 0.50
C GLU A 61 7.57 8.18 -0.57
N ILE A 62 8.50 8.92 -1.12
CA ILE A 62 9.46 8.43 -2.12
C ILE A 62 10.83 8.55 -1.51
N SER A 63 11.60 7.46 -1.54
CA SER A 63 12.96 7.46 -1.06
C SER A 63 13.90 6.80 -2.04
N ARG A 64 15.17 7.20 -1.98
CA ARG A 64 16.23 6.63 -2.79
C ARG A 64 17.13 5.78 -1.91
N PRO A 65 17.13 4.45 -2.11
CA PRO A 65 18.03 3.58 -1.39
C PRO A 65 19.49 3.96 -1.61
N MET A 66 20.23 3.91 -0.54
CA MET A 66 21.67 4.14 -0.51
C MET A 66 22.41 2.81 -0.41
N PRO A 67 23.73 2.77 -0.70
CA PRO A 67 24.52 1.59 -0.38
C PRO A 67 24.35 1.18 1.07
N GLY A 68 24.25 -0.13 1.30
CA GLY A 68 24.09 -0.69 2.64
C GLY A 68 25.35 -0.54 3.50
N PRO A 69 25.33 -1.03 4.75
CA PRO A 69 26.45 -0.90 5.70
C PRO A 69 27.76 -1.50 5.21
N THR A 70 27.70 -2.48 4.32
CA THR A 70 28.89 -3.10 3.70
C THR A 70 29.42 -2.34 2.47
N GLY A 71 28.75 -1.25 2.06
CA GLY A 71 29.08 -0.49 0.85
C GLY A 71 28.55 -1.09 -0.44
N ALA A 72 27.84 -2.21 -0.39
CA ALA A 72 27.23 -2.81 -1.58
C ALA A 72 26.11 -1.90 -2.14
N PRO A 73 26.04 -1.68 -3.47
CA PRO A 73 24.96 -0.93 -4.08
C PRO A 73 23.61 -1.55 -3.78
N SER A 74 22.56 -0.71 -3.59
CA SER A 74 21.21 -1.20 -3.47
C SER A 74 20.71 -1.79 -4.81
N PRO A 75 19.98 -2.91 -4.80
CA PRO A 75 19.31 -3.41 -6.00
C PRO A 75 18.11 -2.53 -6.41
N TYR A 76 17.72 -1.57 -5.58
CA TYR A 76 16.56 -0.73 -5.81
C TYR A 76 16.96 0.71 -6.12
N HIS A 77 16.27 1.29 -7.10
CA HIS A 77 16.45 2.66 -7.54
C HIS A 77 15.59 3.66 -6.75
N ILE A 78 14.31 3.30 -6.57
CA ILE A 78 13.32 4.09 -5.84
C ILE A 78 12.49 3.13 -4.99
N VAL A 79 12.13 3.59 -3.80
CA VAL A 79 11.10 2.98 -2.94
C VAL A 79 9.96 3.98 -2.81
N THR A 80 8.76 3.55 -3.19
CA THR A 80 7.54 4.34 -3.04
C THR A 80 6.67 3.69 -1.98
N GLU A 81 6.28 4.44 -0.97
CA GLU A 81 5.41 3.96 0.08
C GLU A 81 4.10 4.75 0.10
N LEU A 82 3.00 4.04 0.15
CA LEU A 82 1.64 4.58 0.05
C LEU A 82 0.86 4.09 1.26
N TRP A 83 0.38 5.00 2.11
CA TRP A 83 -0.39 4.67 3.32
C TRP A 83 -1.87 4.92 3.12
N PHE A 84 -2.68 4.00 3.67
CA PHE A 84 -4.14 4.08 3.73
C PHE A 84 -4.56 4.05 5.19
N ASP A 85 -5.65 4.73 5.53
CA ASP A 85 -6.15 4.79 6.91
C ASP A 85 -6.61 3.44 7.46
N SER A 86 -7.05 2.54 6.58
CA SER A 86 -7.59 1.24 6.98
C SER A 86 -7.55 0.25 5.82
N PRO A 87 -7.73 -1.06 6.12
CA PRO A 87 -7.90 -2.09 5.08
C PRO A 87 -9.08 -1.81 4.15
N ASP A 88 -10.19 -1.31 4.68
CA ASP A 88 -11.38 -1.01 3.88
C ASP A 88 -11.14 0.14 2.89
N VAL A 89 -10.44 1.19 3.32
CA VAL A 89 -10.05 2.28 2.43
C VAL A 89 -9.13 1.77 1.32
N MET A 90 -8.12 0.99 1.66
CA MET A 90 -7.21 0.40 0.67
C MET A 90 -7.99 -0.46 -0.34
N LYS A 91 -8.87 -1.32 0.13
CA LYS A 91 -9.69 -2.18 -0.72
C LYS A 91 -10.57 -1.37 -1.68
N THR A 92 -11.20 -0.32 -1.19
CA THR A 92 -12.05 0.56 -1.99
C THR A 92 -11.24 1.27 -3.07
N VAL A 93 -10.10 1.87 -2.69
CA VAL A 93 -9.23 2.63 -3.61
C VAL A 93 -8.64 1.74 -4.68
N THR A 94 -8.11 0.58 -4.30
CA THR A 94 -7.45 -0.33 -5.25
C THR A 94 -8.41 -1.01 -6.22
N ALA A 95 -9.72 -0.90 -5.99
CA ALA A 95 -10.76 -1.38 -6.91
C ALA A 95 -11.22 -0.32 -7.91
N THR A 96 -10.72 0.91 -7.84
CA THR A 96 -11.13 2.01 -8.72
C THR A 96 -10.47 1.94 -10.09
N PRO A 97 -11.11 2.50 -11.14
CA PRO A 97 -10.47 2.65 -12.46
C PRO A 97 -9.22 3.53 -12.42
N GLU A 98 -9.19 4.53 -11.54
CA GLU A 98 -8.04 5.43 -11.35
C GLU A 98 -6.82 4.65 -10.84
N TRP A 99 -7.02 3.75 -9.89
CA TRP A 99 -5.95 2.89 -9.40
C TRP A 99 -5.45 1.93 -10.46
N LYS A 100 -6.38 1.33 -11.22
CA LYS A 100 -6.02 0.48 -12.36
C LYS A 100 -5.15 1.21 -13.36
N ALA A 101 -5.48 2.47 -13.67
CA ALA A 101 -4.68 3.29 -14.58
C ALA A 101 -3.26 3.52 -14.05
N ILE A 102 -3.10 3.71 -12.73
CA ILE A 102 -1.78 3.84 -12.09
C ILE A 102 -0.98 2.54 -12.25
N VAL A 103 -1.59 1.41 -11.99
CA VAL A 103 -0.94 0.10 -12.13
C VAL A 103 -0.56 -0.17 -13.59
N ASP A 104 -1.46 0.12 -14.52
CA ASP A 104 -1.24 -0.09 -15.95
C ASP A 104 -0.16 0.84 -16.52
N ASP A 105 0.14 1.94 -15.83
CA ASP A 105 1.16 2.90 -16.24
C ASP A 105 2.59 2.43 -15.91
N VAL A 106 2.75 1.55 -14.92
CA VAL A 106 4.07 1.09 -14.46
C VAL A 106 4.96 0.53 -15.58
N PRO A 107 4.47 -0.32 -16.51
CA PRO A 107 5.30 -0.85 -17.59
C PRO A 107 5.87 0.20 -18.54
N LYS A 108 5.37 1.43 -18.51
CA LYS A 108 5.86 2.53 -19.36
C LYS A 108 7.23 3.06 -18.89
N PHE A 109 7.61 2.81 -17.64
CA PHE A 109 8.89 3.28 -17.09
C PHE A 109 9.68 2.20 -16.35
N ALA A 110 9.05 1.09 -15.95
CA ALA A 110 9.71 -0.03 -15.30
C ALA A 110 9.60 -1.28 -16.18
N ALA A 111 10.63 -2.12 -16.19
CA ALA A 111 10.60 -3.41 -16.88
C ALA A 111 9.52 -4.32 -16.27
N ALA A 112 9.12 -5.38 -16.98
CA ALA A 112 8.06 -6.31 -16.55
C ALA A 112 8.32 -6.93 -15.15
N ASP A 113 9.59 -7.14 -14.80
CA ASP A 113 10.04 -7.63 -13.50
C ASP A 113 10.72 -6.52 -12.67
N GLY A 114 10.51 -5.26 -13.05
CA GLY A 114 11.23 -4.10 -12.51
C GLY A 114 10.63 -3.52 -11.23
N ALA A 115 9.58 -4.11 -10.70
CA ALA A 115 8.95 -3.64 -9.47
C ALA A 115 8.54 -4.82 -8.58
N THR A 116 8.84 -4.71 -7.29
CA THR A 116 8.35 -5.61 -6.25
C THR A 116 7.35 -4.86 -5.40
N VAL A 117 6.15 -5.41 -5.23
CA VAL A 117 5.07 -4.80 -4.46
C VAL A 117 4.86 -5.59 -3.17
N ILE A 118 4.87 -4.88 -2.06
CA ILE A 118 4.60 -5.44 -0.73
C ILE A 118 3.38 -4.72 -0.15
N VAL A 119 2.41 -5.49 0.32
CA VAL A 119 1.27 -4.98 1.07
C VAL A 119 1.46 -5.34 2.53
N SER A 120 1.35 -4.35 3.40
CA SER A 120 1.64 -4.52 4.83
C SER A 120 0.55 -3.90 5.70
N GLU A 121 0.28 -4.55 6.81
CA GLU A 121 -0.35 -3.91 7.97
C GLU A 121 0.73 -3.14 8.71
N VAL A 122 0.43 -1.90 9.09
CA VAL A 122 1.36 -1.12 9.90
C VAL A 122 1.19 -1.51 11.36
N GLU A 123 2.26 -1.97 12.00
CA GLU A 123 2.22 -2.28 13.42
C GLU A 123 1.99 -1.02 14.25
N PRO A 124 1.00 -1.02 15.17
CA PRO A 124 0.83 0.10 16.08
C PRO A 124 2.04 0.20 17.03
N LYS A 125 2.34 1.42 17.43
CA LYS A 125 3.37 1.63 18.46
C LYS A 125 2.98 0.90 19.75
N ARG A 126 3.91 0.19 20.31
CA ARG A 126 3.77 -0.52 21.60
C ARG A 126 4.49 0.26 22.69
#